data_5b3ae4d7e5a167278023d7ae90d8aa5e
#
_entry.id   5b3ae4d7e5a167278023d7ae90d8aa5e
#
_cell.length_a   1.000
_cell.length_b   1.000
_cell.length_c   1.000
_cell.angle_alpha   90.00
_cell.angle_beta   90.00
_cell.angle_gamma   90.00
#
_symmetry.space_group_name_H-M   'P 1'
#
loop_
_entity.id
_entity.type
_entity.pdbx_description
1 polymer ?
#
loop_
_entity_poly.entity_id
_entity_poly.type
_entity_poly.pdbx_seq_one_letter_code
_entity_poly.pdbx_strand_id
1 'polypeptide(L)'
;MTRVSTITPCYNMGRYIEGFLDNLSKQTHKDLEIVLDHNDPTDAEVKLVEQYNEKYDNIFHIKVEGVDPIGISMNRCIENASGDYLCIWNVDDLRTPDSIEVMAKALDDNPDVNFVYGNYYIVPSFGSTKGQYVDETGKELSLIHI
;
A
#
# COMPACT_ATOMS: atom_id res chain seq x y z
N MET A 1 -5.20 -16.23 -9.90
CA MET A 1 -4.27 -15.34 -9.15
C MET A 1 -5.02 -14.94 -7.89
N THR A 2 -4.42 -15.12 -6.73
CA THR A 2 -5.06 -14.86 -5.44
C THR A 2 -5.28 -13.35 -5.26
N ARG A 3 -6.47 -12.95 -4.83
CA ARG A 3 -6.79 -11.53 -4.63
C ARG A 3 -6.12 -10.98 -3.38
N VAL A 4 -5.50 -9.83 -3.49
CA VAL A 4 -4.87 -9.12 -2.36
C VAL A 4 -5.60 -7.80 -2.13
N SER A 5 -6.04 -7.55 -0.88
CA SER A 5 -6.57 -6.24 -0.48
C SER A 5 -5.54 -5.48 0.35
N THR A 6 -5.29 -4.22 0.01
CA THR A 6 -4.50 -3.35 0.87
C THR A 6 -5.36 -2.69 1.93
N ILE A 7 -4.81 -2.58 3.12
CA ILE A 7 -5.35 -1.83 4.25
C ILE A 7 -4.62 -0.50 4.28
N THR A 8 -5.30 0.56 3.82
CA THR A 8 -4.66 1.85 3.52
C THR A 8 -5.39 2.99 4.23
N PRO A 9 -5.10 3.23 5.52
CA PRO A 9 -5.57 4.42 6.22
C PRO A 9 -4.87 5.66 5.65
N CYS A 10 -5.61 6.75 5.47
CA CYS A 10 -5.12 7.99 4.89
C CYS A 10 -5.67 9.21 5.63
N TYR A 11 -4.78 10.07 6.11
CA TYR A 11 -5.12 11.37 6.68
C TYR A 11 -3.98 12.36 6.43
N ASN A 12 -4.30 13.54 5.89
CA ASN A 12 -3.34 14.62 5.63
C ASN A 12 -2.12 14.16 4.79
N MET A 13 -2.37 13.34 3.77
CA MET A 13 -1.36 12.71 2.91
C MET A 13 -1.28 13.34 1.50
N GLY A 14 -1.83 14.54 1.30
CA GLY A 14 -1.93 15.20 -0.01
C GLY A 14 -0.62 15.29 -0.78
N ARG A 15 0.51 15.45 -0.09
CA ARG A 15 1.85 15.48 -0.72
C ARG A 15 2.37 14.12 -1.20
N TYR A 16 1.76 13.01 -0.76
CA TYR A 16 2.19 11.65 -1.09
C TYR A 16 1.23 10.91 -2.02
N ILE A 17 -0.06 11.30 -2.03
CA ILE A 17 -1.12 10.53 -2.67
C ILE A 17 -0.88 10.32 -4.18
N GLU A 18 -0.38 11.32 -4.89
CA GLU A 18 -0.07 11.20 -6.31
C GLU A 18 1.04 10.17 -6.57
N GLY A 19 2.12 10.22 -5.78
CA GLY A 19 3.21 9.24 -5.88
C GLY A 19 2.78 7.83 -5.45
N PHE A 20 1.90 7.71 -4.47
CA PHE A 20 1.30 6.45 -4.07
C PHE A 20 0.47 5.84 -5.21
N LEU A 21 -0.42 6.62 -5.84
CA LEU A 21 -1.23 6.17 -6.98
C LEU A 21 -0.36 5.77 -8.19
N ASP A 22 0.69 6.54 -8.47
CA ASP A 22 1.68 6.17 -9.50
C ASP A 22 2.38 4.85 -9.17
N ASN A 23 2.74 4.62 -7.91
CA ASN A 23 3.36 3.37 -7.46
C ASN A 23 2.40 2.17 -7.54
N LEU A 24 1.11 2.37 -7.20
CA LEU A 24 0.06 1.36 -7.40
C LEU A 24 -0.07 0.94 -8.87
N SER A 25 -0.05 1.91 -9.79
CA SER A 25 -0.19 1.65 -11.23
C SER A 25 0.91 0.77 -11.81
N LYS A 26 2.06 0.73 -11.15
CA LYS A 26 3.25 -0.03 -11.55
C LYS A 26 3.30 -1.45 -11.00
N GLN A 27 2.38 -1.82 -10.12
CA GLN A 27 2.38 -3.17 -9.55
C GLN A 27 2.08 -4.24 -10.61
N THR A 28 2.86 -5.32 -10.55
CA THR A 28 2.71 -6.46 -11.47
C THR A 28 1.56 -7.38 -11.09
N HIS A 29 1.23 -7.47 -9.80
CA HIS A 29 0.07 -8.20 -9.30
C HIS A 29 -1.22 -7.53 -9.75
N LYS A 30 -2.06 -8.22 -10.55
CA LYS A 30 -3.22 -7.59 -11.23
C LYS A 30 -4.51 -7.68 -10.43
N ASP A 31 -4.67 -8.70 -9.58
CA ASP A 31 -5.84 -8.82 -8.72
C ASP A 31 -5.61 -8.16 -7.37
N LEU A 32 -5.39 -6.84 -7.44
CA LEU A 32 -5.08 -5.97 -6.30
C LEU A 32 -6.24 -5.00 -6.04
N GLU A 33 -6.84 -5.10 -4.87
CA GLU A 33 -7.83 -4.17 -4.35
C GLU A 33 -7.17 -3.22 -3.34
N ILE A 34 -7.46 -1.95 -3.45
CA ILE A 34 -7.03 -0.95 -2.48
C ILE A 34 -8.23 -0.51 -1.66
N VAL A 35 -8.24 -0.82 -0.38
CA VAL A 35 -9.25 -0.28 0.54
C VAL A 35 -8.67 0.96 1.19
N LEU A 36 -9.05 2.12 0.68
CA LEU A 36 -8.55 3.43 1.09
C LEU A 36 -9.55 4.08 2.06
N ASP A 37 -9.21 4.09 3.33
CA ASP A 37 -9.96 4.81 4.37
C ASP A 37 -9.40 6.22 4.52
N HIS A 38 -10.06 7.18 3.90
CA HIS A 38 -9.58 8.55 3.72
C HIS A 38 -10.30 9.49 4.69
N ASN A 39 -9.62 9.83 5.77
CA ASN A 39 -10.12 10.70 6.81
C ASN A 39 -9.93 12.17 6.42
N ASP A 40 -11.00 12.95 6.52
CA ASP A 40 -11.05 14.39 6.22
C ASP A 40 -10.35 14.77 4.89
N PRO A 41 -10.69 14.08 3.77
CA PRO A 41 -10.02 14.31 2.50
C PRO A 41 -10.34 15.71 1.94
N THR A 42 -9.33 16.34 1.34
CA THR A 42 -9.55 17.55 0.53
C THR A 42 -10.16 17.19 -0.83
N ASP A 43 -10.88 18.12 -1.45
CA ASP A 43 -11.44 17.93 -2.80
C ASP A 43 -10.36 17.57 -3.83
N ALA A 44 -9.14 18.13 -3.67
CA ALA A 44 -8.01 17.83 -4.55
C ALA A 44 -7.54 16.38 -4.42
N GLU A 45 -7.46 15.85 -3.19
CA GLU A 45 -7.10 14.44 -2.94
C GLU A 45 -8.17 13.50 -3.47
N VAL A 46 -9.45 13.81 -3.22
CA VAL A 46 -10.58 13.01 -3.75
C VAL A 46 -10.51 12.93 -5.27
N LYS A 47 -10.30 14.07 -5.93
CA LYS A 47 -10.20 14.12 -7.40
C LYS A 47 -9.05 13.27 -7.96
N LEU A 48 -7.89 13.26 -7.30
CA LEU A 48 -6.76 12.41 -7.71
C LEU A 48 -7.13 10.92 -7.63
N VAL A 49 -7.77 10.50 -6.55
CA VAL A 49 -8.21 9.10 -6.37
C VAL A 49 -9.27 8.73 -7.42
N GLU A 50 -10.24 9.60 -7.66
CA GLU A 50 -11.30 9.38 -8.67
C GLU A 50 -10.71 9.24 -10.07
N GLN A 51 -9.81 10.13 -10.48
CA GLN A 51 -9.11 10.06 -11.77
C GLN A 51 -8.30 8.77 -11.95
N TYR A 52 -7.63 8.31 -10.88
CA TYR A 52 -6.94 7.03 -10.90
C TYR A 52 -7.95 5.88 -11.07
N ASN A 53 -9.03 5.90 -10.30
CA ASN A 53 -10.01 4.82 -10.28
C ASN A 53 -10.82 4.71 -11.57
N GLU A 54 -11.04 5.81 -12.30
CA GLU A 54 -11.61 5.80 -13.66
C GLU A 54 -10.81 4.91 -14.63
N LYS A 55 -9.50 4.79 -14.42
CA LYS A 55 -8.62 4.01 -15.29
C LYS A 55 -8.40 2.58 -14.80
N TYR A 56 -8.30 2.37 -13.50
CA TYR A 56 -7.87 1.09 -12.93
C TYR A 56 -8.99 0.34 -12.21
N ASP A 57 -10.01 1.04 -11.72
CA ASP A 57 -11.21 0.51 -11.06
C ASP A 57 -10.90 -0.51 -9.93
N ASN A 58 -9.90 -0.20 -9.13
CA ASN A 58 -9.43 -1.10 -8.08
C ASN A 58 -9.30 -0.45 -6.69
N ILE A 59 -9.78 0.79 -6.52
CA ILE A 59 -9.82 1.47 -5.22
C ILE A 59 -11.24 1.48 -4.68
N PHE A 60 -11.44 0.84 -3.52
CA PHE A 60 -12.61 1.05 -2.68
C PHE A 60 -12.35 2.24 -1.77
N HIS A 61 -12.86 3.41 -2.17
CA HIS A 61 -12.59 4.69 -1.51
C HIS A 61 -13.65 5.01 -0.46
N ILE A 62 -13.28 4.90 0.82
CA ILE A 62 -14.12 5.26 1.97
C ILE A 62 -13.75 6.68 2.37
N LYS A 63 -14.67 7.62 2.17
CA LYS A 63 -14.50 9.03 2.58
C LYS A 63 -15.11 9.23 3.96
N VAL A 64 -14.31 9.65 4.94
CA VAL A 64 -14.69 9.83 6.34
C VAL A 64 -14.68 11.32 6.68
N GLU A 65 -15.79 11.83 7.21
CA GLU A 65 -15.85 13.18 7.74
C GLU A 65 -15.14 13.24 9.11
N GLY A 66 -14.13 14.09 9.23
CA GLY A 66 -13.29 14.19 10.43
C GLY A 66 -12.17 13.14 10.45
N VAL A 67 -11.56 12.97 11.61
CA VAL A 67 -10.35 12.15 11.80
C VAL A 67 -10.58 11.10 12.87
N ASP A 68 -10.55 9.84 12.47
CA ASP A 68 -10.60 8.70 13.37
C ASP A 68 -9.19 8.25 13.80
N PRO A 69 -9.05 7.64 14.98
CA PRO A 69 -7.82 6.94 15.34
C PRO A 69 -7.45 5.88 14.29
N ILE A 70 -6.14 5.74 14.02
CA ILE A 70 -5.64 4.84 12.96
C ILE A 70 -6.16 3.40 13.09
N GLY A 71 -6.33 2.88 14.30
CA GLY A 71 -6.86 1.54 14.52
C GLY A 71 -8.32 1.38 14.05
N ILE A 72 -9.13 2.44 14.15
CA ILE A 72 -10.52 2.44 13.63
C ILE A 72 -10.50 2.44 12.11
N SER A 73 -9.66 3.28 11.50
CA SER A 73 -9.48 3.31 10.05
C SER A 73 -9.00 1.97 9.51
N MET A 74 -8.01 1.34 10.16
CA MET A 74 -7.52 0.01 9.76
C MET A 74 -8.61 -1.07 9.87
N ASN A 75 -9.38 -1.09 10.96
CA ASN A 75 -10.49 -2.03 11.11
C ASN A 75 -11.55 -1.84 10.04
N ARG A 76 -11.89 -0.59 9.71
CA ARG A 76 -12.84 -0.29 8.63
C ARG A 76 -12.32 -0.77 7.27
N CYS A 77 -11.03 -0.63 7.00
CA CYS A 77 -10.42 -1.22 5.81
C CYS A 77 -10.56 -2.76 5.81
N ILE A 78 -10.25 -3.43 6.92
CA ILE A 78 -10.35 -4.89 7.04
C ILE A 78 -11.79 -5.37 6.82
N GLU A 79 -12.78 -4.70 7.40
CA GLU A 79 -14.21 -5.03 7.27
C GLU A 79 -14.73 -4.90 5.84
N ASN A 80 -14.09 -4.06 5.01
CA ASN A 80 -14.48 -3.82 3.62
C ASN A 80 -13.56 -4.52 2.61
N ALA A 81 -12.52 -5.19 3.06
CA ALA A 81 -11.61 -5.94 2.20
C ALA A 81 -12.27 -7.22 1.67
N SER A 82 -12.06 -7.52 0.40
CA SER A 82 -12.60 -8.72 -0.27
C SER A 82 -11.53 -9.73 -0.70
N GLY A 83 -10.26 -9.41 -0.47
CA GLY A 83 -9.13 -10.27 -0.86
C GLY A 83 -8.93 -11.47 0.04
N ASP A 84 -8.33 -12.50 -0.51
CA ASP A 84 -7.89 -13.70 0.22
C ASP A 84 -6.72 -13.38 1.15
N TYR A 85 -5.90 -12.41 0.76
CA TYR A 85 -4.79 -11.90 1.55
C TYR A 85 -4.94 -10.41 1.85
N LEU A 86 -4.48 -9.98 3.03
CA LEU A 86 -4.46 -8.59 3.46
C LEU A 86 -3.03 -8.07 3.52
N CYS A 87 -2.81 -6.85 3.04
CA CYS A 87 -1.52 -6.18 3.05
C CYS A 87 -1.65 -4.76 3.59
N ILE A 88 -0.93 -4.41 4.65
CA ILE A 88 -0.86 -3.02 5.10
C ILE A 88 0.02 -2.24 4.12
N TRP A 89 -0.53 -1.16 3.57
CA TRP A 89 0.21 -0.26 2.68
C TRP A 89 -0.16 1.19 2.95
N ASN A 90 0.72 1.92 3.62
CA ASN A 90 0.51 3.33 3.92
C ASN A 90 0.81 4.21 2.68
N VAL A 91 0.15 5.36 2.61
CA VAL A 91 0.25 6.28 1.46
C VAL A 91 1.67 6.88 1.30
N ASP A 92 2.44 6.96 2.38
CA ASP A 92 3.81 7.47 2.39
C ASP A 92 4.88 6.38 2.18
N ASP A 93 4.48 5.14 1.94
CA ASP A 93 5.37 4.03 1.62
C ASP A 93 5.34 3.68 0.13
N LEU A 94 6.49 3.35 -0.44
CA LEU A 94 6.61 2.85 -1.81
C LEU A 94 7.00 1.37 -1.82
N ARG A 95 6.49 0.64 -2.80
CA ARG A 95 6.81 -0.77 -3.01
C ARG A 95 7.52 -0.98 -4.35
N THR A 96 8.39 -1.99 -4.41
CA THR A 96 8.90 -2.46 -5.70
C THR A 96 7.74 -2.99 -6.54
N PRO A 97 7.80 -2.91 -7.88
CA PRO A 97 6.68 -3.30 -8.74
C PRO A 97 6.16 -4.71 -8.54
N ASP A 98 7.03 -5.63 -8.15
CA ASP A 98 6.76 -7.06 -7.98
C ASP A 98 6.49 -7.48 -6.53
N SER A 99 6.55 -6.56 -5.56
CA SER A 99 6.52 -6.92 -4.14
C SER A 99 5.24 -7.66 -3.71
N ILE A 100 4.08 -7.22 -4.18
CA ILE A 100 2.80 -7.87 -3.86
C ILE A 100 2.72 -9.25 -4.53
N GLU A 101 3.13 -9.35 -5.79
CA GLU A 101 3.14 -10.62 -6.53
C GLU A 101 4.04 -11.67 -5.86
N VAL A 102 5.25 -11.28 -5.48
CA VAL A 102 6.21 -12.18 -4.82
C VAL A 102 5.68 -12.65 -3.46
N MET A 103 5.10 -11.74 -2.66
CA MET A 103 4.57 -12.10 -1.34
C MET A 103 3.31 -12.96 -1.45
N ALA A 104 2.39 -12.65 -2.36
CA ALA A 104 1.20 -13.47 -2.59
C ALA A 104 1.59 -14.87 -3.05
N LYS A 105 2.54 -14.97 -4.01
CA LYS A 105 3.07 -16.26 -4.45
C LYS A 105 3.73 -17.05 -3.33
N ALA A 106 4.46 -16.40 -2.44
CA ALA A 106 5.09 -17.07 -1.30
C ALA A 106 4.05 -17.71 -0.37
N LEU A 107 2.90 -17.07 -0.16
CA LEU A 107 1.78 -17.66 0.60
C LEU A 107 1.09 -18.77 -0.18
N ASP A 108 0.84 -18.60 -1.47
CA ASP A 108 0.22 -19.63 -2.34
C ASP A 108 1.07 -20.92 -2.37
N ASP A 109 2.39 -20.78 -2.43
CA ASP A 109 3.33 -21.91 -2.49
C ASP A 109 3.52 -22.61 -1.11
N ASN A 110 3.12 -21.97 -0.02
CA ASN A 110 3.33 -22.47 1.36
C ASN A 110 2.02 -22.39 2.18
N PRO A 111 1.07 -23.28 1.96
CA PRO A 111 -0.28 -23.22 2.55
C PRO A 111 -0.31 -23.33 4.10
N ASP A 112 0.78 -23.78 4.70
CA ASP A 112 0.92 -23.86 6.17
C ASP A 112 1.44 -22.53 6.78
N VAL A 113 1.77 -21.53 5.93
CA VAL A 113 2.24 -20.20 6.34
C VAL A 113 1.10 -19.19 6.27
N ASN A 114 0.89 -18.45 7.35
CA ASN A 114 -0.18 -17.46 7.45
C ASN A 114 0.32 -16.00 7.34
N PHE A 115 1.62 -15.79 7.28
CA PHE A 115 2.21 -14.47 7.26
C PHE A 115 3.53 -14.46 6.49
N VAL A 116 3.72 -13.43 5.66
CA VAL A 116 4.96 -13.17 4.92
C VAL A 116 5.36 -11.71 5.10
N TYR A 117 6.64 -11.46 5.17
CA TYR A 117 7.20 -10.11 5.16
C TYR A 117 8.42 -10.04 4.25
N GLY A 118 8.73 -8.85 3.77
CA GLY A 118 9.89 -8.59 2.94
C GLY A 118 10.88 -7.64 3.60
N ASN A 119 12.06 -7.57 3.04
CA ASN A 119 13.05 -6.57 3.39
C ASN A 119 12.60 -5.18 2.91
N TYR A 120 13.16 -4.13 3.48
CA TYR A 120 12.80 -2.76 3.13
C TYR A 120 14.01 -1.83 3.08
N TYR A 121 13.80 -0.67 2.48
CA TYR A 121 14.78 0.39 2.40
C TYR A 121 14.29 1.60 3.20
N ILE A 122 15.15 2.16 4.02
CA ILE A 122 14.91 3.46 4.64
C ILE A 122 15.46 4.53 3.69
N VAL A 123 14.60 5.38 3.18
CA VAL A 123 14.97 6.46 2.25
C VAL A 123 14.87 7.82 2.92
N PRO A 124 15.76 8.80 2.57
CA PRO A 124 15.76 10.10 3.21
C PRO A 124 14.56 10.98 2.82
N SER A 125 13.92 10.67 1.71
CA SER A 125 12.73 11.38 1.24
C SER A 125 11.90 10.49 0.34
N PHE A 126 10.58 10.73 0.30
CA PHE A 126 9.65 10.01 -0.54
C PHE A 126 10.08 10.07 -2.02
N GLY A 127 10.06 8.92 -2.70
CA GLY A 127 10.53 8.79 -4.09
C GLY A 127 12.04 8.78 -4.27
N SER A 128 12.83 8.82 -3.19
CA SER A 128 14.29 8.67 -3.30
C SER A 128 14.67 7.28 -3.79
N THR A 129 15.63 7.22 -4.72
CA THR A 129 16.21 5.96 -5.23
C THR A 129 17.46 5.53 -4.46
N LYS A 130 17.85 6.31 -3.44
CA LYS A 130 18.99 6.00 -2.56
C LYS A 130 18.47 5.83 -1.14
N GLY A 131 18.78 4.71 -0.52
CA GLY A 131 18.36 4.41 0.83
C GLY A 131 19.27 3.42 1.51
N GLN A 132 18.98 3.15 2.78
CA GLN A 132 19.62 2.10 3.57
C GLN A 132 18.75 0.86 3.48
N TYR A 133 19.34 -0.25 3.06
CA TYR A 133 18.67 -1.54 3.07
C TYR A 133 18.64 -2.11 4.48
N VAL A 134 17.48 -2.61 4.88
CA VAL A 134 17.29 -3.29 6.16
C VAL A 134 16.81 -4.71 5.88
N ASP A 135 17.61 -5.69 6.24
CA ASP A 135 17.29 -7.10 6.10
C ASP A 135 16.45 -7.63 7.29
N GLU A 136 16.09 -8.89 7.23
CA GLU A 136 15.30 -9.60 8.25
C GLU A 136 15.93 -9.62 9.65
N THR A 137 17.22 -9.33 9.75
CA THR A 137 17.92 -9.24 11.03
C THR A 137 17.91 -7.83 11.63
N GLY A 138 17.33 -6.85 10.90
CA GLY A 138 17.37 -5.43 11.25
C GLY A 138 18.74 -4.79 11.02
N LYS A 139 19.64 -5.48 10.32
CA LYS A 139 20.96 -4.97 10.00
C LYS A 139 20.89 -4.04 8.80
N GLU A 140 21.34 -2.81 9.00
CA GLU A 140 21.46 -1.85 7.91
C GLU A 140 22.57 -2.25 6.94
N LEU A 141 22.22 -2.40 5.66
CA LEU A 141 23.18 -2.58 4.58
C LEU A 141 23.14 -1.33 3.71
N SER A 142 24.29 -0.68 3.58
CA SER A 142 24.41 0.46 2.69
C SER A 142 24.27 0.01 1.23
N LEU A 143 23.21 0.44 0.56
CA LEU A 143 23.03 0.25 -0.87
C LEU A 143 23.34 1.54 -1.61
N ILE A 144 24.16 1.40 -2.63
CA ILE A 144 24.59 2.53 -3.47
C ILE A 144 23.61 2.77 -4.62
N HIS A 145 22.86 1.74 -5.05
CA HIS A 145 21.87 1.83 -6.14
C HIS A 145 20.72 0.82 -5.95
N ILE A 146 19.52 1.29 -6.21
CA ILE A 146 18.33 0.50 -6.47
C ILE A 146 18.01 0.60 -7.96
#